data_19b7d88c3c80d333abf6a465f4962bb3
#
_entry.id   19b7d88c3c80d333abf6a465f4962bb3
#
_cell.length_a   1.000
_cell.length_b   1.000
_cell.length_c   1.000
_cell.angle_alpha   90.00
_cell.angle_beta   90.00
_cell.angle_gamma   90.00
#
_symmetry.space_group_name_H-M   'P 1'
#
loop_
_entity.id
_entity.type
_entity.pdbx_description
1 polymer ?
#
loop_
_entity_poly.entity_id
_entity_poly.type
_entity_poly.pdbx_seq_one_letter_code
_entity_poly.pdbx_strand_id
1 'polypeptide(L)'
;MLDAVGQCGDLAEVARRTGSRHGAVERQLDRLDKTVGLPLTLRSRHTARLTSAGSRLLVAGRRFFRQVDLAVQTNIFGRGSEAVDAPAVLAIASAEPLLEDVVEDAAASLDILLSVHHDTPQQVMHRLAGYHVDAAHTWSLDAPGNSAERAVRTYGVLDDPLWVTLPSGHPLAGRDAVSLADLRDEHWVSEVGPDSEILVARVFQAAGLPAPAALHVTGASVARGMLRRGDAIGLGSPTHPAVLAPSVVHRPVVERPHRSTSLLVDPTVVPRALAEQLAALLADRYLQRFAEHHQDLLRDPWWTRWHRDQTARFTRPVRPAQESTAPTATPAIRKFDVEDLHVLRAVARHGSINRAATVLSISQSALTRRIHRLELGLGARLLLRSARGTDLTTPTRRFLHQLGRFEAEFHDAAASCRSIALPAGQSHRQDNAPRAQLAPSAT
;
A
#
# COMPACT_ATOMS: atom_id res chain seq x y z
N MET A 1 -7.05 10.83 -14.15
CA MET A 1 -7.09 10.28 -15.53
C MET A 1 -6.11 9.13 -15.72
N LEU A 2 -4.79 9.32 -15.59
CA LEU A 2 -3.80 8.22 -15.71
C LEU A 2 -4.05 7.09 -14.73
N ASP A 3 -4.50 7.41 -13.52
CA ASP A 3 -4.85 6.42 -12.49
C ASP A 3 -5.99 5.51 -12.95
N ALA A 4 -7.05 6.07 -13.51
CA ALA A 4 -8.17 5.31 -14.05
C ALA A 4 -7.75 4.43 -15.24
N VAL A 5 -6.87 4.94 -16.12
CA VAL A 5 -6.31 4.15 -17.24
C VAL A 5 -5.50 2.97 -16.71
N GLY A 6 -4.66 3.20 -15.70
CA GLY A 6 -3.84 2.13 -15.09
C GLY A 6 -4.66 1.03 -14.42
N GLN A 7 -5.85 1.37 -13.92
CA GLN A 7 -6.73 0.41 -13.23
C GLN A 7 -7.67 -0.34 -14.16
N CYS A 8 -8.20 0.32 -15.21
CA CYS A 8 -9.30 -0.23 -16.00
C CYS A 8 -8.87 -0.72 -17.38
N GLY A 9 -7.98 0.01 -18.05
CA GLY A 9 -7.54 -0.31 -19.40
C GLY A 9 -8.60 -0.07 -20.50
N ASP A 10 -9.88 -0.08 -20.19
CA ASP A 10 -11.00 0.20 -21.09
C ASP A 10 -11.41 1.67 -21.02
N LEU A 11 -11.49 2.37 -22.17
CA LEU A 11 -11.76 3.81 -22.21
C LEU A 11 -13.20 4.16 -21.82
N ALA A 12 -14.18 3.27 -22.04
CA ALA A 12 -15.56 3.50 -21.60
C ALA A 12 -15.65 3.40 -20.07
N GLU A 13 -14.95 2.44 -19.47
CA GLU A 13 -14.84 2.31 -18.01
C GLU A 13 -14.10 3.50 -17.39
N VAL A 14 -13.00 3.95 -18.01
CA VAL A 14 -12.29 5.17 -17.59
C VAL A 14 -13.24 6.37 -17.62
N ALA A 15 -14.04 6.53 -18.67
CA ALA A 15 -15.01 7.61 -18.82
C ALA A 15 -16.06 7.57 -17.69
N ARG A 16 -16.61 6.39 -17.39
CA ARG A 16 -17.60 6.19 -16.32
C ARG A 16 -17.00 6.55 -14.95
N ARG A 17 -15.80 6.05 -14.62
CA ARG A 17 -15.14 6.30 -13.33
C ARG A 17 -14.73 7.76 -13.12
N THR A 18 -14.41 8.45 -14.19
CA THR A 18 -14.03 9.86 -14.13
C THR A 18 -15.21 10.83 -14.32
N GLY A 19 -16.44 10.32 -14.47
CA GLY A 19 -17.61 11.13 -14.74
C GLY A 19 -17.53 11.91 -16.05
N SER A 20 -16.74 11.40 -17.02
CA SER A 20 -16.41 12.09 -18.28
C SER A 20 -17.08 11.37 -19.47
N ARG A 21 -17.24 12.08 -20.60
CA ARG A 21 -17.63 11.44 -21.86
C ARG A 21 -16.38 10.85 -22.54
N HIS A 22 -16.52 9.76 -23.28
CA HIS A 22 -15.42 9.08 -23.96
C HIS A 22 -14.47 10.03 -24.73
N GLY A 23 -14.98 10.87 -25.62
CA GLY A 23 -14.16 11.85 -26.33
C GLY A 23 -13.51 12.94 -25.45
N ALA A 24 -14.02 13.15 -24.20
CA ALA A 24 -13.36 14.02 -23.25
C ALA A 24 -12.14 13.36 -22.61
N VAL A 25 -12.23 12.04 -22.36
CA VAL A 25 -11.09 11.22 -21.88
C VAL A 25 -9.92 11.30 -22.87
N GLU A 26 -10.18 11.05 -24.16
CA GLU A 26 -9.16 11.11 -25.20
C GLU A 26 -8.49 12.50 -25.26
N ARG A 27 -9.28 13.57 -25.30
CA ARG A 27 -8.74 14.94 -25.29
C ARG A 27 -7.91 15.27 -24.06
N GLN A 28 -8.29 14.74 -22.88
CA GLN A 28 -7.52 14.94 -21.66
C GLN A 28 -6.20 14.18 -21.70
N LEU A 29 -6.21 12.93 -22.20
CA LEU A 29 -4.98 12.16 -22.40
C LEU A 29 -4.04 12.83 -23.42
N ASP A 30 -4.57 13.35 -24.55
CA ASP A 30 -3.79 14.10 -25.52
C ASP A 30 -3.17 15.37 -24.91
N ARG A 31 -3.93 16.06 -24.06
CA ARG A 31 -3.43 17.25 -23.36
C ARG A 31 -2.31 16.89 -22.39
N LEU A 32 -2.45 15.78 -21.65
CA LEU A 32 -1.41 15.28 -20.74
C LEU A 32 -0.14 14.91 -21.52
N ASP A 33 -0.27 14.16 -22.62
CA ASP A 33 0.85 13.80 -23.49
C ASP A 33 1.59 15.05 -24.00
N LYS A 34 0.85 16.05 -24.48
CA LYS A 34 1.41 17.34 -24.93
C LYS A 34 2.07 18.13 -23.79
N THR A 35 1.47 18.16 -22.61
CA THR A 35 2.01 18.91 -21.46
C THR A 35 3.32 18.30 -20.97
N VAL A 36 3.40 16.98 -20.94
CA VAL A 36 4.61 16.25 -20.48
C VAL A 36 5.65 16.16 -21.60
N GLY A 37 5.22 16.25 -22.86
CA GLY A 37 6.08 16.10 -24.04
C GLY A 37 6.39 14.66 -24.41
N LEU A 38 5.63 13.70 -23.89
CA LEU A 38 5.81 12.26 -24.08
C LEU A 38 4.46 11.55 -24.18
N PRO A 39 4.35 10.46 -24.95
CA PRO A 39 3.20 9.58 -24.91
C PRO A 39 3.16 8.85 -23.57
N LEU A 40 2.15 9.14 -22.74
CA LEU A 40 1.93 8.52 -21.45
C LEU A 40 1.06 7.27 -21.54
N THR A 41 0.31 7.16 -22.66
CA THR A 41 -0.60 6.03 -22.91
C THR A 41 -0.43 5.46 -24.32
N LEU A 42 -0.52 4.14 -24.42
CA LEU A 42 -0.72 3.42 -25.68
C LEU A 42 -2.21 3.20 -25.86
N ARG A 43 -2.78 3.76 -26.92
CA ARG A 43 -4.24 3.77 -27.16
C ARG A 43 -4.62 2.95 -28.39
N SER A 44 -5.73 2.26 -28.28
CA SER A 44 -6.46 1.66 -29.40
C SER A 44 -7.90 2.18 -29.39
N ARG A 45 -8.75 1.64 -30.27
CA ARG A 45 -10.13 2.11 -30.45
C ARG A 45 -10.97 2.09 -29.18
N HIS A 46 -10.70 1.17 -28.26
CA HIS A 46 -11.48 0.98 -27.02
C HIS A 46 -10.60 0.87 -25.76
N THR A 47 -9.31 0.74 -25.91
CA THR A 47 -8.41 0.50 -24.76
C THR A 47 -7.30 1.54 -24.69
N ALA A 48 -6.86 1.80 -23.47
CA ALA A 48 -5.66 2.57 -23.18
C ALA A 48 -4.81 1.82 -22.14
N ARG A 49 -3.51 1.72 -22.37
CA ARG A 49 -2.53 1.18 -21.41
C ARG A 49 -1.47 2.23 -21.16
N LEU A 50 -0.93 2.24 -19.95
CA LEU A 50 0.17 3.14 -19.63
C LEU A 50 1.45 2.72 -20.34
N THR A 51 2.21 3.70 -20.84
CA THR A 51 3.61 3.51 -21.22
C THR A 51 4.47 3.41 -19.97
N SER A 52 5.76 3.05 -20.12
CA SER A 52 6.71 3.13 -18.99
C SER A 52 6.80 4.54 -18.41
N ALA A 53 6.77 5.58 -19.24
CA ALA A 53 6.72 6.97 -18.81
C ALA A 53 5.40 7.29 -18.08
N GLY A 54 4.26 6.83 -18.60
CA GLY A 54 2.96 7.00 -17.98
C GLY A 54 2.87 6.32 -16.61
N SER A 55 3.42 5.11 -16.47
CA SER A 55 3.48 4.38 -15.20
C SER A 55 4.34 5.11 -14.17
N ARG A 56 5.52 5.58 -14.54
CA ARG A 56 6.40 6.35 -13.65
C ARG A 56 5.77 7.67 -13.20
N LEU A 57 5.16 8.40 -14.13
CA LEU A 57 4.48 9.66 -13.81
C LEU A 57 3.28 9.42 -12.88
N LEU A 58 2.54 8.33 -13.10
CA LEU A 58 1.44 7.94 -12.23
C LEU A 58 1.92 7.65 -10.80
N VAL A 59 3.01 6.89 -10.66
CA VAL A 59 3.61 6.59 -9.35
C VAL A 59 4.06 7.87 -8.66
N ALA A 60 4.76 8.77 -9.37
CA ALA A 60 5.18 10.06 -8.83
C ALA A 60 3.98 10.94 -8.42
N GLY A 61 2.92 10.94 -9.23
CA GLY A 61 1.68 11.67 -8.93
C GLY A 61 0.98 11.14 -7.68
N ARG A 62 0.88 9.83 -7.53
CA ARG A 62 0.30 9.19 -6.32
C ARG A 62 1.12 9.56 -5.09
N ARG A 63 2.44 9.45 -5.16
CA ARG A 63 3.33 9.86 -4.07
C ARG A 63 3.11 11.32 -3.70
N PHE A 64 3.06 12.22 -4.67
CA PHE A 64 2.80 13.63 -4.45
C PHE A 64 1.48 13.86 -3.68
N PHE A 65 0.37 13.28 -4.15
CA PHE A 65 -0.92 13.46 -3.48
C PHE A 65 -0.96 12.84 -2.08
N ARG A 66 -0.30 11.69 -1.87
CA ARG A 66 -0.17 11.11 -0.53
C ARG A 66 0.60 12.03 0.42
N GLN A 67 1.69 12.61 -0.03
CA GLN A 67 2.46 13.58 0.77
C GLN A 67 1.63 14.83 1.08
N VAL A 68 0.81 15.30 0.13
CA VAL A 68 -0.14 16.41 0.35
C VAL A 68 -1.16 16.05 1.42
N ASP A 69 -1.82 14.90 1.31
CA ASP A 69 -2.82 14.45 2.29
C ASP A 69 -2.20 14.35 3.71
N LEU A 70 -1.01 13.75 3.82
CA LEU A 70 -0.29 13.66 5.09
C LEU A 70 0.09 15.04 5.64
N ALA A 71 0.60 15.95 4.79
CA ALA A 71 0.98 17.29 5.20
C ALA A 71 -0.22 18.11 5.68
N VAL A 72 -1.39 17.89 5.09
CA VAL A 72 -2.65 18.46 5.57
C VAL A 72 -2.98 17.93 6.96
N GLN A 73 -2.95 16.61 7.14
CA GLN A 73 -3.21 16.00 8.46
C GLN A 73 -2.23 16.50 9.52
N THR A 74 -0.92 16.50 9.22
CA THR A 74 0.11 16.88 10.19
C THR A 74 0.09 18.39 10.53
N ASN A 75 -0.15 19.27 9.56
CA ASN A 75 -0.02 20.73 9.77
C ASN A 75 -1.35 21.41 10.07
N ILE A 76 -2.44 20.92 9.51
CA ILE A 76 -3.77 21.58 9.65
C ILE A 76 -4.54 20.94 10.79
N PHE A 77 -4.43 19.62 10.98
CA PHE A 77 -5.08 18.90 12.09
C PHE A 77 -4.14 18.56 13.25
N GLY A 78 -2.83 18.84 13.14
CA GLY A 78 -1.84 18.50 14.17
C GLY A 78 -1.94 19.38 15.43
N ARG A 79 -1.38 18.86 16.53
CA ARG A 79 -1.37 19.44 17.87
C ARG A 79 -0.95 20.91 17.86
N GLY A 80 -1.89 21.81 18.08
CA GLY A 80 -1.67 23.26 18.15
C GLY A 80 -2.70 24.10 17.39
N SER A 81 -3.63 23.50 16.70
CA SER A 81 -4.84 24.13 16.17
C SER A 81 -5.99 23.85 17.15
N GLU A 82 -6.80 24.84 17.46
CA GLU A 82 -8.06 24.69 18.23
C GLU A 82 -9.12 23.85 17.49
N ALA A 83 -8.71 23.09 16.45
CA ALA A 83 -9.56 22.19 15.68
C ALA A 83 -9.48 20.78 16.26
N VAL A 84 -10.65 20.18 16.43
CA VAL A 84 -10.91 18.80 16.84
C VAL A 84 -9.82 17.86 16.38
N ASP A 85 -9.20 17.13 17.31
CA ASP A 85 -8.22 16.07 17.06
C ASP A 85 -8.84 14.98 16.17
N ALA A 86 -8.67 15.11 14.86
CA ALA A 86 -9.01 14.02 13.95
C ALA A 86 -7.83 13.04 13.90
N PRO A 87 -8.05 11.75 14.18
CA PRO A 87 -7.00 10.76 14.12
C PRO A 87 -6.41 10.67 12.70
N ALA A 88 -5.10 10.44 12.62
CA ALA A 88 -4.42 10.26 11.33
C ALA A 88 -4.95 9.00 10.62
N VAL A 89 -5.28 9.11 9.33
CA VAL A 89 -5.71 7.95 8.53
C VAL A 89 -4.51 7.32 7.84
N LEU A 90 -4.25 6.05 8.14
CA LEU A 90 -3.19 5.25 7.53
C LEU A 90 -3.81 4.19 6.62
N ALA A 91 -3.49 4.23 5.32
CA ALA A 91 -3.91 3.19 4.39
C ALA A 91 -2.91 2.03 4.43
N ILE A 92 -3.39 0.84 4.73
CA ILE A 92 -2.57 -0.36 4.85
C ILE A 92 -3.15 -1.50 4.02
N ALA A 93 -2.30 -2.20 3.27
CA ALA A 93 -2.67 -3.44 2.63
C ALA A 93 -2.17 -4.62 3.45
N SER A 94 -2.96 -5.67 3.58
CA SER A 94 -2.60 -6.87 4.33
C SER A 94 -2.83 -8.13 3.53
N ALA A 95 -1.85 -9.04 3.61
CA ALA A 95 -2.00 -10.41 3.15
C ALA A 95 -2.60 -11.33 4.24
N GLU A 96 -2.86 -10.78 5.43
CA GLU A 96 -3.37 -11.52 6.59
C GLU A 96 -4.64 -10.86 7.14
N PRO A 97 -5.67 -11.62 7.47
CA PRO A 97 -6.92 -11.10 8.03
C PRO A 97 -6.74 -10.54 9.46
N LEU A 98 -5.64 -10.86 10.13
CA LEU A 98 -5.33 -10.38 11.49
C LEU A 98 -5.39 -8.85 11.62
N LEU A 99 -5.12 -8.13 10.54
CA LEU A 99 -5.12 -6.66 10.56
C LEU A 99 -6.49 -6.07 10.86
N GLU A 100 -7.59 -6.78 10.52
CA GLU A 100 -8.95 -6.32 10.85
C GLU A 100 -9.16 -6.25 12.36
N ASP A 101 -8.58 -7.20 13.11
CA ASP A 101 -8.72 -7.28 14.56
C ASP A 101 -8.00 -6.14 15.31
N VAL A 102 -7.04 -5.47 14.66
CA VAL A 102 -6.28 -4.37 15.28
C VAL A 102 -6.76 -2.98 14.89
N VAL A 103 -7.80 -2.86 14.06
CA VAL A 103 -8.32 -1.56 13.62
C VAL A 103 -8.81 -0.72 14.79
N GLU A 104 -9.60 -1.31 15.68
CA GLU A 104 -10.13 -0.63 16.86
C GLU A 104 -9.03 -0.33 17.87
N ASP A 105 -8.13 -1.28 18.12
CA ASP A 105 -7.00 -1.12 19.02
C ASP A 105 -6.03 -0.04 18.54
N ALA A 106 -5.80 0.07 17.22
CA ALA A 106 -4.98 1.12 16.64
C ALA A 106 -5.63 2.50 16.82
N ALA A 107 -6.95 2.60 16.66
CA ALA A 107 -7.68 3.84 16.92
C ALA A 107 -7.60 4.25 18.39
N ALA A 108 -7.78 3.30 19.30
CA ALA A 108 -7.79 3.56 20.75
C ALA A 108 -6.40 3.88 21.33
N SER A 109 -5.36 3.15 20.89
CA SER A 109 -4.02 3.22 21.51
C SER A 109 -3.02 4.08 20.73
N LEU A 110 -3.17 4.24 19.42
CA LEU A 110 -2.25 4.95 18.56
C LEU A 110 -2.82 6.25 17.98
N ASP A 111 -4.10 6.53 18.22
CA ASP A 111 -4.83 7.69 17.65
C ASP A 111 -4.73 7.73 16.11
N ILE A 112 -4.90 6.55 15.48
CA ILE A 112 -4.90 6.40 14.02
C ILE A 112 -6.13 5.61 13.56
N LEU A 113 -6.66 5.97 12.40
CA LEU A 113 -7.66 5.18 11.69
C LEU A 113 -6.97 4.35 10.60
N LEU A 114 -7.18 3.05 10.60
CA LEU A 114 -6.67 2.17 9.57
C LEU A 114 -7.69 2.02 8.43
N SER A 115 -7.26 2.33 7.21
CA SER A 115 -7.99 1.99 5.97
C SER A 115 -7.38 0.71 5.41
N VAL A 116 -8.05 -0.43 5.64
CA VAL A 116 -7.50 -1.76 5.35
C VAL A 116 -7.90 -2.24 3.96
N HIS A 117 -6.94 -2.83 3.24
CA HIS A 117 -7.15 -3.52 1.97
C HIS A 117 -6.57 -4.93 2.06
N HIS A 118 -7.39 -5.96 1.77
CA HIS A 118 -6.93 -7.35 1.75
C HIS A 118 -6.55 -7.77 0.34
N ASP A 119 -5.37 -8.38 0.22
CA ASP A 119 -4.82 -8.84 -1.04
C ASP A 119 -3.80 -9.98 -0.81
N THR A 120 -3.35 -10.63 -1.87
CA THR A 120 -2.25 -11.59 -1.78
C THR A 120 -0.93 -10.90 -1.43
N PRO A 121 0.09 -11.60 -0.88
CA PRO A 121 1.39 -11.03 -0.56
C PRO A 121 2.01 -10.21 -1.71
N GLN A 122 1.96 -10.75 -2.92
CA GLN A 122 2.44 -10.05 -4.11
C GLN A 122 1.66 -8.76 -4.40
N GLN A 123 0.32 -8.80 -4.31
CA GLN A 123 -0.53 -7.63 -4.56
C GLN A 123 -0.33 -6.56 -3.50
N VAL A 124 -0.18 -6.95 -2.23
CA VAL A 124 0.15 -6.05 -1.12
C VAL A 124 1.46 -5.30 -1.40
N MET A 125 2.50 -6.01 -1.81
CA MET A 125 3.77 -5.41 -2.21
C MET A 125 3.63 -4.49 -3.43
N HIS A 126 2.82 -4.88 -4.40
CA HIS A 126 2.56 -4.05 -5.58
C HIS A 126 1.82 -2.75 -5.22
N ARG A 127 0.85 -2.83 -4.29
CA ARG A 127 0.16 -1.63 -3.79
C ARG A 127 1.11 -0.67 -3.07
N LEU A 128 1.98 -1.19 -2.21
CA LEU A 128 2.97 -0.38 -1.52
C LEU A 128 3.95 0.25 -2.52
N ALA A 129 4.48 -0.51 -3.47
CA ALA A 129 5.36 -0.01 -4.53
C ALA A 129 4.69 1.03 -5.42
N GLY A 130 3.39 0.89 -5.68
CA GLY A 130 2.58 1.82 -6.46
C GLY A 130 2.07 3.04 -5.69
N TYR A 131 2.43 3.23 -4.42
CA TYR A 131 1.93 4.30 -3.54
C TYR A 131 0.39 4.33 -3.40
N HIS A 132 -0.25 3.16 -3.48
CA HIS A 132 -1.69 3.03 -3.21
C HIS A 132 -1.99 2.95 -1.72
N VAL A 133 -1.01 2.52 -0.93
CA VAL A 133 -1.07 2.40 0.52
C VAL A 133 0.21 2.94 1.15
N ASP A 134 0.14 3.28 2.43
CA ASP A 134 1.24 3.81 3.23
C ASP A 134 2.08 2.72 3.86
N ALA A 135 1.44 1.59 4.14
CA ALA A 135 2.04 0.42 4.77
C ALA A 135 1.52 -0.88 4.13
N ALA A 136 2.28 -1.94 4.32
CA ALA A 136 1.97 -3.29 3.87
C ALA A 136 2.26 -4.29 4.98
N HIS A 137 1.28 -5.08 5.38
CA HIS A 137 1.46 -6.22 6.28
C HIS A 137 1.46 -7.49 5.45
N THR A 138 2.57 -8.21 5.45
CA THR A 138 2.77 -9.38 4.59
C THR A 138 3.67 -10.41 5.25
N TRP A 139 3.81 -11.55 4.61
CA TRP A 139 4.68 -12.62 5.04
C TRP A 139 5.62 -13.08 3.92
N SER A 140 6.73 -13.71 4.31
CA SER A 140 7.67 -14.37 3.41
C SER A 140 8.26 -15.61 4.06
N LEU A 141 8.73 -16.55 3.26
CA LEU A 141 9.47 -17.73 3.75
C LEU A 141 10.94 -17.42 4.02
N ASP A 142 11.48 -16.46 3.30
CA ASP A 142 12.82 -15.95 3.52
C ASP A 142 12.77 -14.73 4.44
N ALA A 143 13.87 -14.47 5.15
CA ALA A 143 13.98 -13.20 5.87
C ALA A 143 13.71 -12.04 4.91
N PRO A 144 12.92 -11.03 5.32
CA PRO A 144 12.54 -9.94 4.43
C PRO A 144 13.80 -9.28 3.86
N GLY A 145 14.07 -9.54 2.58
CA GLY A 145 15.15 -8.90 1.87
C GLY A 145 14.86 -7.41 1.72
N ASN A 146 15.86 -6.56 1.89
CA ASN A 146 15.76 -5.17 1.45
C ASN A 146 15.53 -5.19 -0.06
N SER A 147 14.29 -4.94 -0.50
CA SER A 147 14.04 -4.74 -1.91
C SER A 147 14.75 -3.45 -2.34
N ALA A 148 15.79 -3.60 -3.16
CA ALA A 148 16.69 -2.51 -3.57
C ALA A 148 15.99 -1.43 -4.43
N GLU A 149 14.75 -1.64 -4.84
CA GLU A 149 14.04 -0.73 -5.73
C GLU A 149 13.35 0.44 -5.02
N ARG A 150 13.21 0.41 -3.69
CA ARG A 150 12.55 1.47 -2.94
C ARG A 150 13.09 1.56 -1.51
N ALA A 151 13.20 2.78 -0.99
CA ALA A 151 13.50 3.04 0.43
C ALA A 151 12.29 2.69 1.32
N VAL A 152 11.93 1.40 1.40
CA VAL A 152 10.92 0.88 2.31
C VAL A 152 11.61 0.44 3.59
N ARG A 153 11.04 0.76 4.74
CA ARG A 153 11.50 0.20 6.03
C ARG A 153 10.66 -1.01 6.39
N THR A 154 11.34 -2.08 6.79
CA THR A 154 10.72 -3.32 7.22
C THR A 154 10.82 -3.45 8.73
N TYR A 155 9.70 -3.78 9.37
CA TYR A 155 9.59 -4.10 10.78
C TYR A 155 9.10 -5.53 10.90
N GLY A 156 9.87 -6.39 11.57
CA GLY A 156 9.41 -7.75 11.86
C GLY A 156 8.22 -7.70 12.84
N VAL A 157 7.20 -8.48 12.56
CA VAL A 157 6.04 -8.65 13.45
C VAL A 157 6.23 -9.90 14.29
N LEU A 158 6.36 -11.06 13.64
CA LEU A 158 6.69 -12.33 14.30
C LEU A 158 7.07 -13.41 13.28
N ASP A 159 7.62 -14.52 13.79
CA ASP A 159 7.83 -15.75 13.03
C ASP A 159 6.61 -16.65 13.21
N ASP A 160 5.69 -16.63 12.25
CA ASP A 160 4.42 -17.37 12.28
C ASP A 160 4.66 -18.85 11.97
N PRO A 161 4.38 -19.78 12.92
CA PRO A 161 4.56 -21.21 12.66
C PRO A 161 3.57 -21.67 11.59
N LEU A 162 4.03 -22.54 10.71
CA LEU A 162 3.19 -23.22 9.73
C LEU A 162 2.79 -24.59 10.26
N TRP A 163 1.49 -24.78 10.39
CA TRP A 163 0.89 -26.02 10.86
C TRP A 163 0.18 -26.70 9.71
N VAL A 164 0.07 -28.04 9.82
CA VAL A 164 -0.75 -28.79 8.87
C VAL A 164 -2.21 -28.72 9.30
N THR A 165 -3.08 -28.45 8.31
CA THR A 165 -4.53 -28.53 8.43
C THR A 165 -4.98 -29.89 7.92
N LEU A 166 -5.54 -30.69 8.81
CA LEU A 166 -6.03 -32.06 8.55
C LEU A 166 -7.54 -32.11 8.69
N PRO A 167 -8.24 -32.91 7.90
CA PRO A 167 -9.63 -33.31 8.22
C PRO A 167 -9.71 -33.94 9.62
N SER A 168 -10.76 -33.67 10.36
CA SER A 168 -10.93 -34.21 11.75
C SER A 168 -10.93 -35.76 11.80
N GLY A 169 -11.31 -36.42 10.72
CA GLY A 169 -11.26 -37.89 10.56
C GLY A 169 -9.93 -38.45 10.07
N HIS A 170 -8.92 -37.61 9.83
CA HIS A 170 -7.63 -38.07 9.33
C HIS A 170 -6.89 -38.95 10.36
N PRO A 171 -6.19 -40.03 9.95
CA PRO A 171 -5.51 -40.94 10.89
C PRO A 171 -4.51 -40.24 11.83
N LEU A 172 -3.90 -39.15 11.36
CA LEU A 172 -2.93 -38.37 12.13
C LEU A 172 -3.57 -37.21 12.92
N ALA A 173 -4.89 -37.01 12.83
CA ALA A 173 -5.57 -35.92 13.49
C ALA A 173 -5.51 -35.97 15.04
N GLY A 174 -5.30 -37.13 15.60
CA GLY A 174 -5.14 -37.34 17.04
C GLY A 174 -3.70 -37.22 17.58
N ARG A 175 -2.72 -36.93 16.72
CA ARG A 175 -1.32 -36.75 17.13
C ARG A 175 -1.08 -35.34 17.68
N ASP A 176 -0.17 -35.20 18.66
CA ASP A 176 0.25 -33.89 19.17
C ASP A 176 1.05 -33.09 18.13
N ALA A 177 1.83 -33.78 17.30
CA ALA A 177 2.56 -33.20 16.16
C ALA A 177 2.71 -34.25 15.05
N VAL A 178 2.88 -33.78 13.81
CA VAL A 178 2.93 -34.61 12.60
C VAL A 178 4.20 -34.30 11.83
N SER A 179 4.92 -35.34 11.35
CA SER A 179 6.08 -35.15 10.46
C SER A 179 5.63 -34.94 9.01
N LEU A 180 6.32 -34.07 8.29
CA LEU A 180 6.14 -33.90 6.84
C LEU A 180 6.40 -35.20 6.07
N ALA A 181 7.29 -36.05 6.58
CA ALA A 181 7.56 -37.35 5.96
C ALA A 181 6.34 -38.29 5.98
N ASP A 182 5.51 -38.24 7.03
CA ASP A 182 4.26 -39.00 7.17
C ASP A 182 3.16 -38.51 6.24
N LEU A 183 3.28 -37.26 5.75
CA LEU A 183 2.29 -36.57 4.91
C LEU A 183 2.71 -36.49 3.44
N ARG A 184 3.82 -37.09 3.07
CA ARG A 184 4.41 -36.97 1.71
C ARG A 184 3.47 -37.44 0.63
N ASP A 185 2.75 -38.52 0.88
CA ASP A 185 1.90 -39.21 -0.10
C ASP A 185 0.44 -38.73 -0.05
N GLU A 186 0.14 -37.73 0.78
CA GLU A 186 -1.18 -37.10 0.89
C GLU A 186 -1.47 -36.14 -0.27
N HIS A 187 -2.76 -35.87 -0.49
CA HIS A 187 -3.21 -34.85 -1.42
C HIS A 187 -3.13 -33.48 -0.74
N TRP A 188 -2.27 -32.63 -1.26
CA TRP A 188 -2.10 -31.27 -0.75
C TRP A 188 -2.92 -30.25 -1.52
N VAL A 189 -3.38 -29.22 -0.84
CA VAL A 189 -3.99 -28.06 -1.48
C VAL A 189 -3.30 -26.78 -1.02
N SER A 190 -3.07 -25.88 -1.98
CA SER A 190 -2.58 -24.52 -1.76
C SER A 190 -3.43 -23.52 -2.51
N GLU A 191 -3.44 -22.28 -2.04
CA GLU A 191 -4.14 -21.19 -2.72
C GLU A 191 -3.33 -20.69 -3.92
N VAL A 192 -4.04 -20.16 -4.93
CA VAL A 192 -3.39 -19.51 -6.09
C VAL A 192 -2.64 -18.27 -5.62
N GLY A 193 -1.39 -18.16 -6.04
CA GLY A 193 -0.50 -17.03 -5.78
C GLY A 193 0.96 -17.47 -5.76
N PRO A 194 1.90 -16.66 -6.25
CA PRO A 194 3.30 -17.06 -6.42
C PRO A 194 3.94 -17.62 -5.14
N ASP A 195 3.65 -17.00 -3.99
CA ASP A 195 4.20 -17.43 -2.71
C ASP A 195 3.46 -18.66 -2.16
N SER A 196 2.15 -18.72 -2.32
CA SER A 196 1.31 -19.82 -1.84
C SER A 196 1.56 -21.10 -2.65
N GLU A 197 1.73 -20.96 -3.96
CA GLU A 197 1.99 -22.09 -4.88
C GLU A 197 3.30 -22.83 -4.53
N ILE A 198 4.32 -22.08 -4.11
CA ILE A 198 5.63 -22.64 -3.78
C ILE A 198 5.78 -22.99 -2.29
N LEU A 199 4.86 -22.54 -1.43
CA LEU A 199 4.95 -22.68 0.03
C LEU A 199 5.18 -24.13 0.45
N VAL A 200 4.29 -25.03 0.03
CA VAL A 200 4.36 -26.44 0.40
C VAL A 200 5.67 -27.06 -0.07
N ALA A 201 6.03 -26.86 -1.35
CA ALA A 201 7.26 -27.42 -1.92
C ALA A 201 8.51 -26.89 -1.20
N ARG A 202 8.58 -25.61 -0.86
CA ARG A 202 9.71 -25.01 -0.13
C ARG A 202 9.83 -25.53 1.31
N VAL A 203 8.70 -25.72 1.98
CA VAL A 203 8.69 -26.29 3.33
C VAL A 203 9.23 -27.73 3.31
N PHE A 204 8.83 -28.57 2.35
CA PHE A 204 9.38 -29.90 2.17
C PHE A 204 10.88 -29.87 1.84
N GLN A 205 11.29 -29.00 0.92
CA GLN A 205 12.70 -28.82 0.55
C GLN A 205 13.56 -28.38 1.76
N ALA A 206 13.07 -27.44 2.56
CA ALA A 206 13.76 -26.99 3.77
C ALA A 206 13.91 -28.11 4.81
N ALA A 207 12.99 -29.07 4.84
CA ALA A 207 13.06 -30.28 5.66
C ALA A 207 13.94 -31.38 5.05
N GLY A 208 14.55 -31.17 3.87
CA GLY A 208 15.35 -32.18 3.16
C GLY A 208 14.50 -33.28 2.51
N LEU A 209 13.20 -33.02 2.30
CA LEU A 209 12.26 -33.98 1.72
C LEU A 209 11.89 -33.58 0.28
N PRO A 210 11.57 -34.55 -0.59
CA PRO A 210 11.02 -34.27 -1.90
C PRO A 210 9.63 -33.60 -1.75
N ALA A 211 9.28 -32.75 -2.69
CA ALA A 211 7.93 -32.14 -2.73
C ALA A 211 6.86 -33.25 -2.82
N PRO A 212 5.66 -33.03 -2.24
CA PRO A 212 4.59 -34.01 -2.31
C PRO A 212 4.15 -34.26 -3.75
N ALA A 213 3.75 -35.51 -4.03
CA ALA A 213 3.41 -35.95 -5.37
C ALA A 213 2.13 -35.32 -5.91
N ALA A 214 1.19 -35.01 -5.03
CA ALA A 214 -0.12 -34.45 -5.37
C ALA A 214 -0.32 -33.09 -4.69
N LEU A 215 -0.12 -32.01 -5.43
CA LEU A 215 -0.38 -30.63 -4.98
C LEU A 215 -1.40 -29.97 -5.92
N HIS A 216 -2.55 -29.62 -5.38
CA HIS A 216 -3.61 -28.88 -6.08
C HIS A 216 -3.49 -27.41 -5.77
N VAL A 217 -3.35 -26.56 -6.79
CA VAL A 217 -3.35 -25.11 -6.66
C VAL A 217 -4.69 -24.57 -7.14
N THR A 218 -5.44 -23.89 -6.26
CA THR A 218 -6.80 -23.43 -6.56
C THR A 218 -7.18 -22.20 -5.76
N GLY A 219 -8.31 -21.57 -6.12
CA GLY A 219 -8.81 -20.40 -5.38
C GLY A 219 -9.19 -20.73 -3.93
N ALA A 220 -9.02 -19.75 -3.02
CA ALA A 220 -9.21 -19.88 -1.57
C ALA A 220 -10.51 -20.58 -1.14
N SER A 221 -11.63 -20.29 -1.82
CA SER A 221 -12.93 -20.92 -1.51
C SER A 221 -12.96 -22.41 -1.84
N VAL A 222 -12.33 -22.81 -2.95
CA VAL A 222 -12.23 -24.22 -3.36
C VAL A 222 -11.26 -24.96 -2.45
N ALA A 223 -10.09 -24.37 -2.15
CA ALA A 223 -9.12 -24.94 -1.23
C ALA A 223 -9.75 -25.25 0.14
N ARG A 224 -10.46 -24.28 0.73
CA ARG A 224 -11.21 -24.49 1.98
C ARG A 224 -12.29 -25.56 1.86
N GLY A 225 -12.94 -25.64 0.71
CA GLY A 225 -13.93 -26.71 0.44
C GLY A 225 -13.27 -28.10 0.45
N MET A 226 -12.11 -28.27 -0.18
CA MET A 226 -11.35 -29.51 -0.21
C MET A 226 -10.91 -29.94 1.21
N LEU A 227 -10.34 -29.00 1.98
CA LEU A 227 -9.96 -29.25 3.38
C LEU A 227 -11.15 -29.74 4.23
N ARG A 228 -12.28 -29.05 4.14
CA ARG A 228 -13.48 -29.40 4.94
C ARG A 228 -14.11 -30.73 4.56
N ARG A 229 -14.04 -31.15 3.30
CA ARG A 229 -14.55 -32.45 2.84
C ARG A 229 -13.59 -33.60 3.08
N GLY A 230 -12.34 -33.29 3.41
CA GLY A 230 -11.30 -34.30 3.55
C GLY A 230 -10.70 -34.75 2.24
N ASP A 231 -10.86 -33.99 1.17
CA ASP A 231 -10.30 -34.28 -0.16
C ASP A 231 -8.80 -33.97 -0.23
N ALA A 232 -8.31 -33.12 0.67
CA ALA A 232 -6.90 -32.71 0.73
C ALA A 232 -6.52 -32.21 2.13
N ILE A 233 -5.20 -32.07 2.35
CA ILE A 233 -4.59 -31.42 3.51
C ILE A 233 -3.90 -30.13 3.07
N GLY A 234 -3.53 -29.24 4.01
CA GLY A 234 -2.88 -27.98 3.67
C GLY A 234 -1.93 -27.47 4.74
N LEU A 235 -1.11 -26.48 4.41
CA LEU A 235 -0.32 -25.70 5.38
C LEU A 235 -0.96 -24.34 5.61
N GLY A 236 -0.90 -23.86 6.84
CA GLY A 236 -1.41 -22.54 7.19
C GLY A 236 -0.97 -22.07 8.57
N SER A 237 -1.25 -20.80 8.85
CA SER A 237 -1.09 -20.24 10.18
C SER A 237 -2.14 -20.82 11.12
N PRO A 238 -1.77 -21.17 12.36
CA PRO A 238 -2.72 -21.65 13.37
C PRO A 238 -3.77 -20.59 13.78
N THR A 239 -3.52 -19.32 13.52
CA THR A 239 -4.44 -18.23 13.86
C THR A 239 -5.37 -17.82 12.70
N HIS A 240 -5.26 -18.45 11.55
CA HIS A 240 -6.05 -18.07 10.37
C HIS A 240 -7.53 -18.44 10.55
N PRO A 241 -8.51 -17.49 10.41
CA PRO A 241 -9.94 -17.74 10.70
C PRO A 241 -10.57 -18.83 9.85
N ALA A 242 -10.11 -19.00 8.60
CA ALA A 242 -10.67 -20.00 7.68
C ALA A 242 -10.48 -21.44 8.15
N VAL A 243 -9.69 -21.61 9.18
CA VAL A 243 -9.16 -22.83 9.70
C VAL A 243 -9.92 -23.34 10.94
N LEU A 244 -10.82 -22.54 11.47
CA LEU A 244 -11.55 -22.84 12.72
C LEU A 244 -12.85 -23.63 12.51
N ALA A 245 -12.98 -24.35 11.39
CA ALA A 245 -14.15 -25.18 11.16
C ALA A 245 -14.06 -26.49 11.99
N PRO A 246 -15.16 -26.96 12.59
CA PRO A 246 -15.17 -28.20 13.38
C PRO A 246 -14.73 -29.47 12.63
N SER A 247 -14.79 -29.40 11.28
CA SER A 247 -14.42 -30.53 10.41
C SER A 247 -12.93 -30.64 10.13
N VAL A 248 -12.11 -29.71 10.60
CA VAL A 248 -10.65 -29.71 10.44
C VAL A 248 -9.95 -29.54 11.75
N VAL A 249 -8.74 -30.04 11.84
CA VAL A 249 -7.85 -29.88 13.00
C VAL A 249 -6.50 -29.35 12.53
N HIS A 250 -5.85 -28.59 13.38
CA HIS A 250 -4.50 -28.10 13.14
C HIS A 250 -3.53 -28.92 13.99
N ARG A 251 -2.41 -29.32 13.37
CA ARG A 251 -1.36 -30.01 14.08
C ARG A 251 -0.02 -29.35 13.81
N PRO A 252 0.76 -29.09 14.86
CA PRO A 252 2.15 -28.68 14.73
C PRO A 252 2.92 -29.64 13.84
N VAL A 253 3.84 -29.10 13.06
CA VAL A 253 4.76 -29.88 12.24
C VAL A 253 6.06 -30.09 12.99
N VAL A 254 6.55 -31.33 13.05
CA VAL A 254 7.76 -31.72 13.80
C VAL A 254 8.99 -30.94 13.32
N GLU A 255 9.10 -30.69 12.01
CA GLU A 255 10.16 -29.92 11.36
C GLU A 255 10.08 -28.41 11.63
N ARG A 256 9.01 -27.95 12.24
CA ARG A 256 8.77 -26.56 12.70
C ARG A 256 8.96 -25.50 11.60
N PRO A 257 8.36 -25.68 10.43
CA PRO A 257 8.39 -24.64 9.43
C PRO A 257 7.70 -23.38 9.94
N HIS A 258 8.20 -22.23 9.52
CA HIS A 258 7.62 -20.93 9.84
C HIS A 258 7.73 -19.99 8.64
N ARG A 259 6.97 -18.93 8.69
CA ARG A 259 7.07 -17.80 7.78
C ARG A 259 7.25 -16.52 8.61
N SER A 260 8.06 -15.60 8.14
CA SER A 260 8.26 -14.33 8.82
C SER A 260 7.20 -13.33 8.38
N THR A 261 6.42 -12.80 9.33
CA THR A 261 5.46 -11.73 9.06
C THR A 261 6.11 -10.39 9.34
N SER A 262 5.82 -9.42 8.50
CA SER A 262 6.47 -8.10 8.54
C SER A 262 5.51 -6.98 8.16
N LEU A 263 5.72 -5.83 8.79
CA LEU A 263 5.13 -4.56 8.42
C LEU A 263 6.16 -3.74 7.62
N LEU A 264 5.86 -3.47 6.37
CA LEU A 264 6.66 -2.62 5.49
C LEU A 264 6.00 -1.26 5.38
N VAL A 265 6.77 -0.19 5.51
CA VAL A 265 6.23 1.17 5.49
C VAL A 265 7.03 2.09 4.58
N ASP A 266 6.37 3.08 4.00
CA ASP A 266 7.03 4.22 3.40
C ASP A 266 7.54 5.14 4.53
N PRO A 267 8.87 5.26 4.75
CA PRO A 267 9.42 6.04 5.84
C PRO A 267 9.21 7.56 5.68
N THR A 268 8.78 8.00 4.51
CA THR A 268 8.45 9.41 4.26
C THR A 268 7.04 9.76 4.72
N VAL A 269 6.18 8.74 4.92
CA VAL A 269 4.79 8.86 5.32
C VAL A 269 4.56 8.38 6.74
N VAL A 270 5.13 7.21 7.08
CA VAL A 270 4.93 6.56 8.38
C VAL A 270 6.14 6.80 9.28
N PRO A 271 5.99 7.58 10.37
CA PRO A 271 7.07 7.79 11.33
C PRO A 271 7.54 6.47 11.95
N ARG A 272 8.84 6.39 12.25
CA ARG A 272 9.45 5.18 12.83
C ARG A 272 8.73 4.69 14.09
N ALA A 273 8.43 5.62 15.01
CA ALA A 273 7.77 5.28 16.27
C ALA A 273 6.37 4.67 16.05
N LEU A 274 5.61 5.22 15.10
CA LEU A 274 4.28 4.69 14.76
C LEU A 274 4.39 3.29 14.13
N ALA A 275 5.35 3.08 13.22
CA ALA A 275 5.57 1.78 12.59
C ALA A 275 5.97 0.71 13.62
N GLU A 276 6.85 1.05 14.58
CA GLU A 276 7.26 0.16 15.67
C GLU A 276 6.06 -0.20 16.59
N GLN A 277 5.22 0.77 16.92
CA GLN A 277 4.01 0.56 17.73
C GLN A 277 2.98 -0.30 17.01
N LEU A 278 2.74 -0.04 15.72
CA LEU A 278 1.79 -0.83 14.92
C LEU A 278 2.28 -2.27 14.74
N ALA A 279 3.58 -2.49 14.51
CA ALA A 279 4.15 -3.84 14.43
C ALA A 279 4.01 -4.59 15.77
N ALA A 280 4.24 -3.92 16.90
CA ALA A 280 4.04 -4.50 18.23
C ALA A 280 2.57 -4.86 18.47
N LEU A 281 1.64 -3.99 18.09
CA LEU A 281 0.20 -4.24 18.23
C LEU A 281 -0.25 -5.46 17.41
N LEU A 282 0.25 -5.61 16.19
CA LEU A 282 0.01 -6.78 15.34
C LEU A 282 0.55 -8.07 16.00
N ALA A 283 1.76 -8.02 16.57
CA ALA A 283 2.36 -9.15 17.27
C ALA A 283 1.55 -9.55 18.51
N ASP A 284 1.18 -8.58 19.34
CA ASP A 284 0.38 -8.80 20.55
C ASP A 284 -0.98 -9.42 20.22
N ARG A 285 -1.65 -8.92 19.17
CA ARG A 285 -2.94 -9.45 18.75
C ARG A 285 -2.83 -10.87 18.19
N TYR A 286 -1.75 -11.17 17.46
CA TYR A 286 -1.49 -12.54 17.02
C TYR A 286 -1.34 -13.50 18.22
N LEU A 287 -0.53 -13.12 19.21
CA LEU A 287 -0.29 -13.93 20.41
C LEU A 287 -1.58 -14.16 21.22
N GLN A 288 -2.41 -13.12 21.37
CA GLN A 288 -3.72 -13.23 21.99
C GLN A 288 -4.63 -14.21 21.24
N ARG A 289 -4.73 -14.06 19.93
CA ARG A 289 -5.56 -14.94 19.09
C ARG A 289 -5.09 -16.38 19.12
N PHE A 290 -3.77 -16.61 19.11
CA PHE A 290 -3.22 -17.95 19.31
C PHE A 290 -3.65 -18.53 20.66
N ALA A 291 -3.52 -17.76 21.74
CA ALA A 291 -3.89 -18.19 23.08
C ALA A 291 -5.40 -18.49 23.21
N GLU A 292 -6.25 -17.72 22.55
CA GLU A 292 -7.71 -17.94 22.53
C GLU A 292 -8.10 -19.28 21.85
N HIS A 293 -7.39 -19.67 20.78
CA HIS A 293 -7.75 -20.82 19.98
C HIS A 293 -7.03 -22.12 20.33
N HIS A 294 -5.90 -22.03 21.03
CA HIS A 294 -5.02 -23.15 21.33
C HIS A 294 -4.68 -23.22 22.83
N GLN A 295 -5.71 -23.15 23.69
CA GLN A 295 -5.55 -23.14 25.15
C GLN A 295 -4.86 -24.41 25.70
N ASP A 296 -5.05 -25.52 25.01
CA ASP A 296 -4.40 -26.82 25.32
C ASP A 296 -2.88 -26.76 25.14
N LEU A 297 -2.40 -25.94 24.23
CA LEU A 297 -0.97 -25.81 23.91
C LEU A 297 -0.25 -24.72 24.74
N LEU A 298 -0.96 -23.88 25.47
CA LEU A 298 -0.34 -22.82 26.26
C LEU A 298 0.61 -23.35 27.36
N ARG A 299 0.44 -24.59 27.77
CA ARG A 299 1.32 -25.28 28.74
C ARG A 299 2.46 -26.04 28.07
N ASP A 300 2.47 -26.15 26.76
CA ASP A 300 3.52 -26.85 26.04
C ASP A 300 4.85 -26.08 26.17
N PRO A 301 5.97 -26.78 26.49
CA PRO A 301 7.28 -26.16 26.61
C PRO A 301 7.73 -25.47 25.31
N TRP A 302 7.28 -25.97 24.12
CA TRP A 302 7.52 -25.33 22.83
C TRP A 302 6.85 -23.96 22.76
N TRP A 303 5.54 -23.87 23.08
CA TRP A 303 4.80 -22.61 23.12
C TRP A 303 5.48 -21.60 24.04
N THR A 304 5.78 -22.02 25.28
CA THR A 304 6.40 -21.14 26.28
C THR A 304 7.73 -20.56 25.77
N ARG A 305 8.54 -21.36 25.07
CA ARG A 305 9.82 -20.94 24.49
C ARG A 305 9.57 -20.01 23.31
N TRP A 306 8.77 -20.45 22.33
CA TRP A 306 8.47 -19.66 21.13
C TRP A 306 7.83 -18.32 21.51
N HIS A 307 6.82 -18.29 22.37
CA HIS A 307 6.18 -17.07 22.86
C HIS A 307 7.20 -16.10 23.49
N ARG A 308 8.09 -16.60 24.34
CA ARG A 308 9.16 -15.80 24.95
C ARG A 308 10.08 -15.21 23.90
N ASP A 309 10.49 -16.01 22.91
CA ASP A 309 11.38 -15.58 21.83
C ASP A 309 10.72 -14.51 20.96
N GLN A 310 9.44 -14.66 20.62
CA GLN A 310 8.70 -13.67 19.85
C GLN A 310 8.55 -12.36 20.64
N THR A 311 8.12 -12.46 21.91
CA THR A 311 7.98 -11.29 22.79
C THR A 311 9.31 -10.55 22.94
N ALA A 312 10.42 -11.25 23.14
CA ALA A 312 11.74 -10.64 23.26
C ALA A 312 12.21 -9.95 21.97
N ARG A 313 11.89 -10.52 20.79
CA ARG A 313 12.34 -9.99 19.49
C ARG A 313 11.48 -8.83 18.99
N PHE A 314 10.18 -8.89 19.17
CA PHE A 314 9.24 -8.07 18.45
C PHE A 314 8.39 -7.14 19.31
N THR A 315 8.04 -7.52 20.55
CA THR A 315 7.23 -6.66 21.40
C THR A 315 8.08 -5.63 22.16
N ARG A 316 7.90 -4.35 21.80
CA ARG A 316 8.30 -3.23 22.67
C ARG A 316 7.07 -2.71 23.40
N PRO A 317 7.17 -2.26 24.65
CA PRO A 317 6.01 -1.80 25.40
C PRO A 317 5.35 -0.62 24.68
N VAL A 318 4.10 -0.83 24.27
CA VAL A 318 3.21 0.25 23.81
C VAL A 318 2.90 1.10 25.03
N ARG A 319 3.29 2.38 25.03
CA ARG A 319 2.80 3.31 26.06
C ARG A 319 1.32 3.54 25.81
N PRO A 320 0.44 3.28 26.80
CA PRO A 320 -0.97 3.60 26.65
C PRO A 320 -1.11 5.11 26.37
N ALA A 321 -1.88 5.44 25.35
CA ALA A 321 -2.33 6.81 25.15
C ALA A 321 -3.17 7.22 26.37
N GLN A 322 -2.98 8.43 26.86
CA GLN A 322 -3.86 9.00 27.89
C GLN A 322 -5.30 8.89 27.41
N GLU A 323 -6.20 8.46 28.29
CA GLU A 323 -7.63 8.26 28.02
C GLU A 323 -8.19 9.44 27.20
N SER A 324 -8.39 9.20 25.91
CA SER A 324 -9.10 10.11 25.01
C SER A 324 -10.54 9.61 24.94
N THR A 325 -11.46 10.48 25.32
CA THR A 325 -12.90 10.25 25.15
C THR A 325 -13.20 9.95 23.69
N ALA A 326 -13.84 8.83 23.41
CA ALA A 326 -14.16 8.33 22.07
C ALA A 326 -14.75 9.43 21.15
N PRO A 327 -14.22 9.60 19.95
CA PRO A 327 -14.73 10.61 19.03
C PRO A 327 -16.04 10.14 18.37
N THR A 328 -17.05 11.00 18.50
CA THR A 328 -18.28 10.94 17.70
C THR A 328 -17.93 11.09 16.22
N ALA A 329 -18.54 10.25 15.38
CA ALA A 329 -18.49 10.19 13.91
C ALA A 329 -17.57 11.20 13.19
N THR A 330 -16.46 10.71 12.65
CA THR A 330 -15.50 11.45 11.85
C THR A 330 -16.16 11.98 10.58
N PRO A 331 -16.14 13.30 10.31
CA PRO A 331 -16.55 13.81 9.01
C PRO A 331 -15.60 13.27 7.94
N ALA A 332 -16.16 12.82 6.81
CA ALA A 332 -15.37 12.36 5.68
C ALA A 332 -14.35 13.43 5.28
N ILE A 333 -13.07 13.18 5.49
CA ILE A 333 -11.99 14.11 5.18
C ILE A 333 -12.02 14.39 3.68
N ARG A 334 -12.31 15.62 3.31
CA ARG A 334 -12.28 16.04 1.91
C ARG A 334 -10.83 16.02 1.43
N LYS A 335 -10.56 15.26 0.38
CA LYS A 335 -9.25 15.29 -0.28
C LYS A 335 -9.01 16.65 -0.92
N PHE A 336 -7.80 17.18 -0.73
CA PHE A 336 -7.34 18.36 -1.45
C PHE A 336 -7.23 18.06 -2.95
N ASP A 337 -7.74 18.95 -3.79
CA ASP A 337 -7.49 18.90 -5.21
C ASP A 337 -6.42 19.94 -5.63
N VAL A 338 -5.94 19.83 -6.87
CA VAL A 338 -4.90 20.74 -7.39
C VAL A 338 -5.36 22.19 -7.43
N GLU A 339 -6.65 22.42 -7.69
CA GLU A 339 -7.21 23.77 -7.73
C GLU A 339 -7.29 24.40 -6.33
N ASP A 340 -7.53 23.57 -5.28
CA ASP A 340 -7.50 24.02 -3.89
C ASP A 340 -6.09 24.52 -3.51
N LEU A 341 -5.05 23.81 -3.98
CA LEU A 341 -3.65 24.22 -3.78
C LEU A 341 -3.34 25.54 -4.51
N HIS A 342 -3.81 25.69 -5.73
CA HIS A 342 -3.64 26.94 -6.49
C HIS A 342 -4.33 28.12 -5.80
N VAL A 343 -5.52 27.91 -5.24
CA VAL A 343 -6.25 28.93 -4.48
C VAL A 343 -5.46 29.39 -3.26
N LEU A 344 -4.98 28.45 -2.42
CA LEU A 344 -4.22 28.81 -1.23
C LEU A 344 -2.91 29.54 -1.57
N ARG A 345 -2.22 29.13 -2.63
CA ARG A 345 -1.02 29.81 -3.11
C ARG A 345 -1.26 31.21 -3.62
N ALA A 346 -2.33 31.39 -4.39
CA ALA A 346 -2.69 32.71 -4.90
C ALA A 346 -2.99 33.67 -3.73
N VAL A 347 -3.74 33.23 -2.72
CA VAL A 347 -4.00 34.03 -1.53
C VAL A 347 -2.71 34.32 -0.75
N ALA A 348 -1.85 33.29 -0.57
CA ALA A 348 -0.56 33.46 0.10
C ALA A 348 0.34 34.51 -0.59
N ARG A 349 0.40 34.46 -1.92
CA ARG A 349 1.25 35.34 -2.71
C ARG A 349 0.76 36.78 -2.75
N HIS A 350 -0.54 36.98 -2.79
CA HIS A 350 -1.14 38.32 -3.02
C HIS A 350 -1.65 38.98 -1.76
N GLY A 351 -1.78 38.29 -0.62
CA GLY A 351 -2.26 38.81 0.65
C GLY A 351 -3.69 39.38 0.61
N SER A 352 -4.45 39.06 -0.44
CA SER A 352 -5.78 39.56 -0.69
C SER A 352 -6.63 38.60 -1.50
N ILE A 353 -7.82 38.30 -1.04
CA ILE A 353 -8.79 37.45 -1.75
C ILE A 353 -9.16 38.07 -3.11
N ASN A 354 -9.32 39.41 -3.16
CA ASN A 354 -9.65 40.09 -4.42
C ASN A 354 -8.56 39.96 -5.47
N ARG A 355 -7.30 40.21 -5.09
CA ARG A 355 -6.15 40.06 -6.01
C ARG A 355 -5.96 38.62 -6.43
N ALA A 356 -6.10 37.67 -5.51
CA ALA A 356 -6.04 36.24 -5.82
C ALA A 356 -7.14 35.83 -6.81
N ALA A 357 -8.37 36.30 -6.64
CA ALA A 357 -9.49 36.03 -7.52
C ALA A 357 -9.23 36.55 -8.95
N THR A 358 -8.68 37.76 -9.07
CA THR A 358 -8.30 38.38 -10.37
C THR A 358 -7.25 37.52 -11.07
N VAL A 359 -6.18 37.09 -10.38
CA VAL A 359 -5.12 36.25 -10.93
C VAL A 359 -5.63 34.87 -11.37
N LEU A 360 -6.56 34.30 -10.61
CA LEU A 360 -7.17 33.01 -10.93
C LEU A 360 -8.30 33.10 -11.97
N SER A 361 -8.63 34.32 -12.45
CA SER A 361 -9.71 34.56 -13.41
C SER A 361 -11.08 34.05 -12.94
N ILE A 362 -11.34 34.17 -11.62
CA ILE A 362 -12.63 33.80 -11.01
C ILE A 362 -13.20 34.99 -10.20
N SER A 363 -14.50 34.94 -9.92
CA SER A 363 -15.10 36.00 -9.08
C SER A 363 -14.64 35.86 -7.61
N GLN A 364 -14.54 37.00 -6.91
CA GLN A 364 -14.22 37.03 -5.48
C GLN A 364 -15.18 36.17 -4.66
N SER A 365 -16.48 36.21 -4.99
CA SER A 365 -17.49 35.37 -4.32
C SER A 365 -17.30 33.89 -4.53
N ALA A 366 -16.84 33.47 -5.74
CA ALA A 366 -16.51 32.05 -6.03
C ALA A 366 -15.29 31.61 -5.25
N LEU A 367 -14.25 32.45 -5.19
CA LEU A 367 -13.05 32.17 -4.41
C LEU A 367 -13.36 32.07 -2.90
N THR A 368 -14.13 33.00 -2.37
CA THR A 368 -14.54 32.98 -0.96
C THR A 368 -15.36 31.74 -0.62
N ARG A 369 -16.32 31.36 -1.46
CA ARG A 369 -17.09 30.11 -1.28
C ARG A 369 -16.24 28.86 -1.35
N ARG A 370 -15.23 28.85 -2.22
CA ARG A 370 -14.31 27.71 -2.32
C ARG A 370 -13.47 27.58 -1.05
N ILE A 371 -12.88 28.68 -0.57
CA ILE A 371 -12.12 28.70 0.69
C ILE A 371 -13.00 28.26 1.85
N HIS A 372 -14.21 28.79 1.95
CA HIS A 372 -15.14 28.40 3.02
C HIS A 372 -15.49 26.91 2.99
N ARG A 373 -15.71 26.34 1.80
CA ARG A 373 -15.93 24.89 1.65
C ARG A 373 -14.71 24.07 2.04
N LEU A 374 -13.50 24.57 1.77
CA LEU A 374 -12.26 23.93 2.21
C LEU A 374 -12.15 23.95 3.73
N GLU A 375 -12.35 25.11 4.36
CA GLU A 375 -12.29 25.27 5.81
C GLU A 375 -13.34 24.38 6.51
N LEU A 376 -14.56 24.32 5.99
CA LEU A 376 -15.60 23.43 6.50
C LEU A 376 -15.24 21.95 6.34
N GLY A 377 -14.73 21.58 5.16
CA GLY A 377 -14.36 20.17 4.88
C GLY A 377 -13.13 19.69 5.67
N LEU A 378 -12.31 20.63 6.16
CA LEU A 378 -11.13 20.36 6.97
C LEU A 378 -11.40 20.58 8.47
N GLY A 379 -12.52 21.18 8.84
CA GLY A 379 -12.80 21.58 10.23
C GLY A 379 -11.79 22.60 10.78
N ALA A 380 -11.04 23.29 9.93
CA ALA A 380 -9.97 24.20 10.35
C ALA A 380 -9.96 25.52 9.56
N ARG A 381 -9.57 26.60 10.21
CA ARG A 381 -9.35 27.88 9.53
C ARG A 381 -8.01 27.90 8.82
N LEU A 382 -8.03 28.19 7.53
CA LEU A 382 -6.84 28.31 6.69
C LEU A 382 -6.34 29.74 6.60
N LEU A 383 -7.24 30.72 6.73
CA LEU A 383 -6.97 32.15 6.56
C LEU A 383 -7.28 32.95 7.82
N LEU A 384 -6.45 33.97 8.04
CA LEU A 384 -6.65 35.03 9.02
C LEU A 384 -7.06 36.30 8.27
N ARG A 385 -8.22 36.84 8.60
CA ARG A 385 -8.70 38.11 8.05
C ARG A 385 -8.41 39.24 9.02
N SER A 386 -7.78 40.31 8.57
CA SER A 386 -7.47 41.50 9.33
C SER A 386 -7.80 42.76 8.53
N ALA A 387 -7.81 43.92 9.19
CA ALA A 387 -7.96 45.21 8.52
C ALA A 387 -6.85 45.49 7.49
N ARG A 388 -5.70 44.80 7.60
CA ARG A 388 -4.54 44.91 6.68
C ARG A 388 -4.60 43.94 5.48
N GLY A 389 -5.59 43.07 5.44
CA GLY A 389 -5.74 42.08 4.37
C GLY A 389 -6.02 40.66 4.85
N THR A 390 -5.69 39.71 4.02
CA THR A 390 -5.86 38.27 4.31
C THR A 390 -4.49 37.59 4.38
N ASP A 391 -4.20 36.95 5.49
CA ASP A 391 -2.99 36.18 5.70
C ASP A 391 -3.32 34.71 5.92
N LEU A 392 -2.32 33.83 5.83
CA LEU A 392 -2.46 32.41 6.13
C LEU A 392 -2.30 32.16 7.63
N THR A 393 -3.01 31.16 8.14
CA THR A 393 -2.69 30.62 9.48
C THR A 393 -1.30 29.99 9.48
N THR A 394 -0.67 29.88 10.66
CA THR A 394 0.65 29.24 10.79
C THR A 394 0.66 27.79 10.28
N PRO A 395 -0.35 26.96 10.58
CA PRO A 395 -0.47 25.63 9.99
C PRO A 395 -0.50 25.65 8.46
N THR A 396 -1.30 26.53 7.87
CA THR A 396 -1.41 26.63 6.40
C THR A 396 -0.10 27.08 5.75
N ARG A 397 0.66 27.98 6.38
CA ARG A 397 1.99 28.37 5.89
C ARG A 397 2.97 27.21 5.91
N ARG A 398 3.01 26.42 6.99
CA ARG A 398 3.86 25.22 7.09
C ARG A 398 3.49 24.19 6.02
N PHE A 399 2.21 23.95 5.83
CA PHE A 399 1.70 23.08 4.78
C PHE A 399 2.16 23.51 3.38
N LEU A 400 1.97 24.79 3.02
CA LEU A 400 2.41 25.31 1.71
C LEU A 400 3.94 25.26 1.51
N HIS A 401 4.72 25.42 2.58
CA HIS A 401 6.16 25.26 2.52
C HIS A 401 6.56 23.81 2.21
N GLN A 402 5.94 22.83 2.87
CA GLN A 402 6.17 21.41 2.59
C GLN A 402 5.72 21.05 1.17
N LEU A 403 4.59 21.58 0.71
CA LEU A 403 4.08 21.38 -0.63
C LEU A 403 5.11 21.76 -1.71
N GLY A 404 5.87 22.84 -1.51
CA GLY A 404 6.92 23.26 -2.44
C GLY A 404 8.02 22.19 -2.62
N ARG A 405 8.35 21.45 -1.57
CA ARG A 405 9.30 20.33 -1.65
C ARG A 405 8.72 19.15 -2.43
N PHE A 406 7.47 18.79 -2.19
CA PHE A 406 6.80 17.69 -2.89
C PHE A 406 6.66 17.97 -4.39
N GLU A 407 6.41 19.23 -4.76
CA GLU A 407 6.34 19.64 -6.16
C GLU A 407 7.70 19.55 -6.85
N ALA A 408 8.78 19.94 -6.16
CA ALA A 408 10.13 19.78 -6.70
C ALA A 408 10.43 18.30 -6.99
N GLU A 409 10.14 17.41 -6.04
CA GLU A 409 10.31 15.95 -6.22
C GLU A 409 9.46 15.42 -7.40
N PHE A 410 8.23 15.89 -7.55
CA PHE A 410 7.37 15.51 -8.66
C PHE A 410 7.89 16.01 -10.01
N HIS A 411 8.40 17.25 -10.06
CA HIS A 411 9.01 17.82 -11.26
C HIS A 411 10.27 17.06 -11.67
N ASP A 412 11.11 16.67 -10.72
CA ASP A 412 12.32 15.88 -10.97
C ASP A 412 11.97 14.48 -11.51
N ALA A 413 10.94 13.85 -10.95
CA ALA A 413 10.43 12.57 -11.45
C ALA A 413 9.87 12.70 -12.89
N ALA A 414 9.14 13.77 -13.18
CA ALA A 414 8.63 14.06 -14.53
C ALA A 414 9.76 14.36 -15.53
N ALA A 415 10.81 15.08 -15.11
CA ALA A 415 12.00 15.34 -15.91
C ALA A 415 12.77 14.04 -16.22
N SER A 416 12.93 13.17 -15.24
CA SER A 416 13.55 11.84 -15.41
C SER A 416 12.80 10.95 -16.42
N CYS A 417 11.47 11.07 -16.49
CA CYS A 417 10.69 10.38 -17.51
C CYS A 417 11.07 10.84 -18.92
N ARG A 418 11.36 12.14 -19.11
CA ARG A 418 11.76 12.71 -20.41
C ARG A 418 13.17 12.28 -20.84
N SER A 419 14.13 12.21 -19.94
CA SER A 419 15.51 11.84 -20.24
C SER A 419 15.67 10.38 -20.70
N ILE A 420 14.79 9.49 -20.28
CA ILE A 420 14.82 8.06 -20.66
C ILE A 420 14.12 7.81 -22.01
N ALA A 421 13.23 8.70 -22.45
CA ALA A 421 12.50 8.58 -23.71
C ALA A 421 13.28 9.08 -24.93
N LEU A 422 14.44 9.72 -24.74
CA LEU A 422 15.34 10.06 -25.83
C LEU A 422 16.20 8.83 -26.18
N PRO A 423 16.04 8.20 -27.37
CA PRO A 423 16.92 7.14 -27.78
C PRO A 423 18.35 7.70 -27.89
N ALA A 424 19.33 6.98 -27.35
CA ALA A 424 20.75 7.19 -27.62
C ALA A 424 21.00 6.88 -29.11
N GLY A 425 20.76 7.84 -29.98
CA GLY A 425 20.80 7.63 -31.44
C GLY A 425 20.70 8.89 -32.25
N GLN A 426 21.50 9.92 -31.96
CA GLN A 426 21.84 10.97 -32.90
C GLN A 426 23.24 11.57 -32.62
N SER A 427 24.25 10.71 -32.67
CA SER A 427 25.65 11.16 -32.75
C SER A 427 26.42 10.39 -33.84
N HIS A 428 25.82 10.20 -35.00
CA HIS A 428 26.56 9.76 -36.20
C HIS A 428 25.79 10.19 -37.48
N ARG A 429 25.77 11.50 -37.77
CA ARG A 429 25.53 12.01 -39.11
C ARG A 429 26.21 13.37 -39.29
N GLN A 430 27.52 13.35 -39.34
CA GLN A 430 28.35 14.32 -40.06
C GLN A 430 29.62 13.57 -40.42
N ASP A 431 29.64 13.06 -41.64
CA ASP A 431 30.77 12.89 -42.53
C ASP A 431 30.41 11.88 -43.62
N ASN A 432 29.75 12.32 -44.64
CA ASN A 432 29.82 11.71 -45.97
C ASN A 432 29.44 12.80 -47.02
N ALA A 433 30.42 13.61 -47.37
CA ALA A 433 30.42 14.37 -48.60
C ALA A 433 30.67 13.40 -49.78
N PRO A 434 29.95 13.49 -50.90
CA PRO A 434 30.17 12.63 -52.05
C PRO A 434 31.46 13.02 -52.76
N ARG A 435 32.44 12.12 -52.80
CA ARG A 435 33.58 12.19 -53.72
C ARG A 435 33.06 11.91 -55.14
N ALA A 436 33.22 12.93 -56.00
CA ALA A 436 33.04 12.84 -57.44
C ALA A 436 33.95 11.73 -58.02
N GLN A 437 33.35 10.77 -58.66
CA GLN A 437 34.04 9.79 -59.50
C GLN A 437 34.35 10.45 -60.85
N LEU A 438 35.63 10.63 -61.13
CA LEU A 438 36.19 10.81 -62.48
C LEU A 438 36.26 9.43 -63.15
N ALA A 439 35.62 9.34 -64.31
CA ALA A 439 35.73 8.20 -65.20
C ALA A 439 37.10 8.15 -65.90
N PRO A 440 37.68 7.00 -66.17
CA PRO A 440 38.68 6.85 -67.19
C PRO A 440 38.04 6.30 -68.48
N SER A 441 38.36 7.00 -69.55
CA SER A 441 38.11 6.64 -70.96
C SER A 441 39.00 5.49 -71.42
N ALA A 442 38.39 4.65 -72.22
CA ALA A 442 38.88 3.86 -73.36
C ALA A 442 40.34 3.39 -73.42
N THR A 443 40.51 2.10 -73.49
CA THR A 443 40.86 1.31 -74.70
C THR A 443 40.56 -0.15 -74.46
#